data_1ea874c6d0e15e7be11f4c4fddf3e40c
#
_entry.id   1ea874c6d0e15e7be11f4c4fddf3e40c
#
_cell.length_a   1.000
_cell.length_b   1.000
_cell.length_c   1.000
_cell.angle_alpha   90.00
_cell.angle_beta   90.00
_cell.angle_gamma   90.00
#
_symmetry.space_group_name_H-M   'P 1'
#
loop_
_entity.id
_entity.type
_entity.pdbx_description
1 polymer ?
#
loop_
_entity_poly.entity_id
_entity_poly.type
_entity_poly.pdbx_seq_one_letter_code
_entity_poly.pdbx_strand_id
1 'polypeptide(L)'
;MQTQLADFIRDTPEGREADSILRSCVHCGFCTATCPTYQLLGDELDGPRGRIYLIKSVLEGGAPTAKTQLHLDRCLTCRACETTCPSGVNYHRLLDIGREVVEDKVRRPLGQRLLRVALLAVMPRPALFAPLLRIGQLVRPLLPGPLRDKIPQRRAGDDQRPASRHPRRVVMLEGCVQPGIAPATNAAAARVLDALGISVISTPGAGCCGALRFHLNAQDGALADMKRNIDAWQPALAAGAEAVVSTASGCGAHLAAYGELLARDGEYADRARVVSDFNRDIAQVLAAEETALTALLEKTTAGRPRRRVAFHAPCTLQHGLRIRGLVERLLTAAGCELTPVADGHLCCGSAGTYSILQPDLSRQLRDNKLGALTAGAPALIATANIGCQAHLQSGGDTPVVHWIELIDEALAPAMNTTRSKT
;
A
#
# COMPACT_ATOMS: atom_id res chain seq x y z
N MET A 1 4.43 -29.26 -6.75
CA MET A 1 3.89 -29.86 -8.00
C MET A 1 5.03 -30.23 -8.91
N GLN A 2 4.86 -31.26 -9.79
CA GLN A 2 5.79 -31.47 -10.91
C GLN A 2 5.56 -30.42 -11.99
N THR A 3 6.62 -29.97 -12.64
CA THR A 3 6.62 -28.93 -13.67
C THR A 3 7.50 -29.35 -14.84
N GLN A 4 7.08 -28.99 -16.05
CA GLN A 4 7.82 -29.17 -17.30
C GLN A 4 7.74 -27.85 -18.08
N LEU A 5 8.58 -26.89 -17.71
CA LEU A 5 8.57 -25.56 -18.35
C LEU A 5 8.92 -25.66 -19.84
N ALA A 6 8.21 -24.88 -20.65
CA ALA A 6 8.44 -24.76 -22.08
C ALA A 6 9.75 -24.01 -22.36
N ASP A 7 10.32 -24.22 -23.56
CA ASP A 7 11.66 -23.71 -23.95
C ASP A 7 11.77 -22.19 -23.86
N PHE A 8 10.68 -21.44 -24.11
CA PHE A 8 10.73 -19.97 -24.10
C PHE A 8 11.06 -19.38 -22.72
N ILE A 9 10.91 -20.15 -21.63
CA ILE A 9 11.13 -19.66 -20.27
C ILE A 9 12.02 -20.56 -19.40
N ARG A 10 12.16 -21.84 -19.75
CA ARG A 10 12.85 -22.87 -18.94
C ARG A 10 14.21 -22.41 -18.42
N ASP A 11 15.05 -21.87 -19.30
CA ASP A 11 16.44 -21.53 -19.00
C ASP A 11 16.62 -20.06 -18.61
N THR A 12 15.51 -19.31 -18.47
CA THR A 12 15.55 -17.94 -17.97
C THR A 12 15.62 -17.91 -16.44
N PRO A 13 16.14 -16.85 -15.86
CA PRO A 13 16.10 -16.65 -14.42
C PRO A 13 14.69 -16.69 -13.84
N GLU A 14 13.70 -16.06 -14.53
CA GLU A 14 12.29 -16.03 -14.17
C GLU A 14 11.68 -17.44 -14.22
N GLY A 15 12.05 -18.22 -15.21
CA GLY A 15 11.62 -19.62 -15.34
C GLY A 15 12.13 -20.48 -14.18
N ARG A 16 13.41 -20.37 -13.84
CA ARG A 16 13.97 -21.11 -12.68
C ARG A 16 13.32 -20.72 -11.37
N GLU A 17 13.05 -19.43 -11.16
CA GLU A 17 12.33 -18.92 -10.00
C GLU A 17 10.90 -19.46 -9.96
N ALA A 18 10.15 -19.37 -11.06
CA ALA A 18 8.80 -19.89 -11.18
C ALA A 18 8.74 -21.40 -10.93
N ASP A 19 9.68 -22.17 -11.46
CA ASP A 19 9.79 -23.63 -11.24
C ASP A 19 9.94 -23.94 -9.75
N SER A 20 10.84 -23.26 -9.07
CA SER A 20 11.06 -23.40 -7.63
C SER A 20 9.79 -23.11 -6.83
N ILE A 21 9.10 -22.00 -7.15
CA ILE A 21 7.87 -21.60 -6.47
C ILE A 21 6.74 -22.61 -6.75
N LEU A 22 6.57 -23.04 -7.98
CA LEU A 22 5.58 -24.06 -8.36
C LEU A 22 5.80 -25.39 -7.64
N ARG A 23 7.05 -25.83 -7.51
CA ARG A 23 7.40 -27.08 -6.81
C ARG A 23 7.12 -27.01 -5.33
N SER A 24 7.19 -25.84 -4.69
CA SER A 24 6.84 -25.67 -3.27
C SER A 24 5.34 -25.82 -2.98
N CYS A 25 4.47 -25.65 -3.99
CA CYS A 25 3.02 -25.75 -3.82
C CYS A 25 2.54 -27.21 -3.79
N VAL A 26 1.88 -27.61 -2.69
CA VAL A 26 1.28 -28.95 -2.51
C VAL A 26 -0.23 -28.99 -2.77
N HIS A 27 -0.82 -27.93 -3.29
CA HIS A 27 -2.25 -27.82 -3.64
C HIS A 27 -3.24 -28.08 -2.48
N CYS A 28 -2.86 -27.85 -1.22
CA CYS A 28 -3.70 -28.13 -0.05
C CYS A 28 -4.98 -27.27 0.04
N GLY A 29 -5.01 -26.10 -0.62
CA GLY A 29 -6.19 -25.23 -0.67
C GLY A 29 -6.36 -24.26 0.51
N PHE A 30 -5.48 -24.24 1.54
CA PHE A 30 -5.59 -23.32 2.67
C PHE A 30 -5.61 -21.84 2.24
N CYS A 31 -4.94 -21.51 1.15
CA CYS A 31 -4.89 -20.15 0.59
C CYS A 31 -6.26 -19.65 0.09
N THR A 32 -7.22 -20.51 -0.22
CA THR A 32 -8.56 -20.11 -0.69
C THR A 32 -9.39 -19.49 0.43
N ALA A 33 -9.22 -19.97 1.67
CA ALA A 33 -9.94 -19.47 2.84
C ALA A 33 -9.66 -18.00 3.17
N THR A 34 -8.50 -17.46 2.76
CA THR A 34 -8.11 -16.06 3.00
C THR A 34 -8.12 -15.20 1.74
N CYS A 35 -8.54 -15.78 0.60
CA CYS A 35 -8.57 -15.03 -0.65
C CYS A 35 -9.88 -14.27 -0.83
N PRO A 36 -9.87 -12.92 -0.84
CA PRO A 36 -11.10 -12.14 -0.91
C PRO A 36 -11.83 -12.32 -2.24
N THR A 37 -11.12 -12.53 -3.35
CA THR A 37 -11.76 -12.74 -4.66
C THR A 37 -12.37 -14.14 -4.78
N TYR A 38 -11.77 -15.16 -4.18
CA TYR A 38 -12.36 -16.47 -4.10
C TYR A 38 -13.63 -16.48 -3.23
N GLN A 39 -13.57 -15.85 -2.06
CA GLN A 39 -14.74 -15.74 -1.16
C GLN A 39 -15.90 -15.01 -1.81
N LEU A 40 -15.61 -14.00 -2.64
CA LEU A 40 -16.63 -13.19 -3.29
C LEU A 40 -17.28 -13.90 -4.50
N LEU A 41 -16.46 -14.64 -5.29
CA LEU A 41 -16.90 -15.19 -6.58
C LEU A 41 -17.19 -16.69 -6.53
N GLY A 42 -16.64 -17.44 -5.57
CA GLY A 42 -16.74 -18.89 -5.50
C GLY A 42 -16.06 -19.65 -6.65
N ASP A 43 -15.30 -18.93 -7.50
CA ASP A 43 -14.62 -19.52 -8.65
C ASP A 43 -13.17 -19.87 -8.27
N GLU A 44 -12.79 -21.14 -8.48
CA GLU A 44 -11.45 -21.64 -8.19
C GLU A 44 -10.36 -20.87 -8.95
N LEU A 45 -10.62 -20.46 -10.20
CA LEU A 45 -9.69 -19.70 -11.01
C LEU A 45 -9.48 -18.26 -10.51
N ASP A 46 -10.39 -17.77 -9.67
CA ASP A 46 -10.26 -16.50 -8.96
C ASP A 46 -9.63 -16.65 -7.56
N GLY A 47 -9.22 -17.87 -7.21
CA GLY A 47 -8.44 -18.22 -6.02
C GLY A 47 -6.94 -18.36 -6.30
N PRO A 48 -6.08 -18.36 -5.26
CA PRO A 48 -4.62 -18.48 -5.46
C PRO A 48 -4.24 -19.81 -6.06
N ARG A 49 -4.84 -20.92 -5.62
CA ARG A 49 -4.56 -22.26 -6.11
C ARG A 49 -4.89 -22.40 -7.60
N GLY A 50 -6.04 -21.92 -8.03
CA GLY A 50 -6.43 -21.95 -9.45
C GLY A 50 -5.53 -21.05 -10.31
N ARG A 51 -5.15 -19.85 -9.81
CA ARG A 51 -4.21 -18.98 -10.51
C ARG A 51 -2.81 -19.60 -10.62
N ILE A 52 -2.33 -20.29 -9.61
CA ILE A 52 -1.08 -21.08 -9.67
C ILE A 52 -1.16 -22.10 -10.81
N TYR A 53 -2.30 -22.79 -10.93
CA TYR A 53 -2.52 -23.76 -12.00
C TYR A 53 -2.58 -23.11 -13.39
N LEU A 54 -3.26 -21.96 -13.53
CA LEU A 54 -3.27 -21.20 -14.77
C LEU A 54 -1.87 -20.76 -15.19
N ILE A 55 -1.09 -20.21 -14.26
CA ILE A 55 0.30 -19.79 -14.53
C ILE A 55 1.14 -21.01 -14.93
N LYS A 56 1.07 -22.09 -14.17
CA LYS A 56 1.76 -23.35 -14.51
C LYS A 56 1.47 -23.79 -15.94
N SER A 57 0.19 -23.87 -16.32
CA SER A 57 -0.22 -24.25 -17.67
C SER A 57 0.39 -23.37 -18.76
N VAL A 58 0.42 -22.03 -18.54
CA VAL A 58 1.01 -21.09 -19.48
C VAL A 58 2.52 -21.28 -19.58
N LEU A 59 3.22 -21.48 -18.47
CA LEU A 59 4.67 -21.66 -18.42
C LEU A 59 5.11 -23.03 -19.00
N GLU A 60 4.20 -24.00 -19.04
CA GLU A 60 4.39 -25.31 -19.69
C GLU A 60 4.02 -25.30 -21.18
N GLY A 61 3.69 -24.12 -21.76
CA GLY A 61 3.43 -23.96 -23.18
C GLY A 61 1.95 -23.88 -23.55
N GLY A 62 1.02 -23.97 -22.59
CA GLY A 62 -0.39 -23.74 -22.82
C GLY A 62 -0.66 -22.32 -23.32
N ALA A 63 -1.53 -22.17 -24.34
CA ALA A 63 -1.87 -20.86 -24.88
C ALA A 63 -2.79 -20.09 -23.90
N PRO A 64 -2.35 -18.92 -23.37
CA PRO A 64 -3.21 -18.11 -22.53
C PRO A 64 -4.31 -17.44 -23.35
N THR A 65 -5.45 -17.22 -22.70
CA THR A 65 -6.62 -16.57 -23.29
C THR A 65 -6.96 -15.27 -22.56
N ALA A 66 -7.89 -14.48 -23.11
CA ALA A 66 -8.44 -13.32 -22.43
C ALA A 66 -9.08 -13.67 -21.06
N LYS A 67 -9.59 -14.91 -20.90
CA LYS A 67 -10.08 -15.40 -19.59
C LYS A 67 -8.94 -15.65 -18.63
N THR A 68 -7.84 -16.25 -19.08
CA THR A 68 -6.62 -16.41 -18.27
C THR A 68 -6.15 -15.06 -17.75
N GLN A 69 -6.04 -14.06 -18.64
CA GLN A 69 -5.66 -12.70 -18.29
C GLN A 69 -6.63 -12.08 -17.26
N LEU A 70 -7.94 -12.26 -17.44
CA LEU A 70 -8.98 -11.76 -16.54
C LEU A 70 -8.82 -12.32 -15.13
N HIS A 71 -8.64 -13.65 -14.97
CA HIS A 71 -8.47 -14.28 -13.65
C HIS A 71 -7.20 -13.79 -12.94
N LEU A 72 -6.09 -13.59 -13.67
CA LEU A 72 -4.87 -13.02 -13.09
C LEU A 72 -5.07 -11.54 -12.71
N ASP A 73 -5.75 -10.75 -13.55
CA ASP A 73 -6.06 -9.33 -13.28
C ASP A 73 -6.96 -9.13 -12.04
N ARG A 74 -7.82 -10.07 -11.73
CA ARG A 74 -8.69 -10.05 -10.55
C ARG A 74 -7.94 -10.28 -9.23
N CYS A 75 -6.67 -10.67 -9.26
CA CYS A 75 -5.88 -10.76 -8.04
C CYS A 75 -5.52 -9.37 -7.50
N LEU A 76 -5.83 -9.13 -6.23
CA LEU A 76 -5.57 -7.89 -5.50
C LEU A 76 -4.09 -7.73 -5.07
N THR A 77 -3.25 -8.73 -5.27
CA THR A 77 -1.86 -8.75 -4.75
C THR A 77 -1.78 -8.50 -3.23
N CYS A 78 -2.83 -8.88 -2.49
CA CYS A 78 -2.94 -8.63 -1.04
C CYS A 78 -2.04 -9.53 -0.19
N ARG A 79 -1.51 -10.62 -0.73
CA ARG A 79 -0.60 -11.59 -0.08
C ARG A 79 -1.17 -12.32 1.14
N ALA A 80 -2.49 -12.23 1.41
CA ALA A 80 -3.12 -12.96 2.51
C ALA A 80 -2.94 -14.49 2.36
N CYS A 81 -2.93 -15.00 1.12
CA CYS A 81 -2.68 -16.39 0.81
C CYS A 81 -1.26 -16.87 1.18
N GLU A 82 -0.26 -15.99 1.18
CA GLU A 82 1.11 -16.32 1.58
C GLU A 82 1.23 -16.49 3.08
N THR A 83 0.59 -15.62 3.86
CA THR A 83 0.62 -15.71 5.32
C THR A 83 -0.14 -16.91 5.88
N THR A 84 -1.02 -17.52 5.07
CA THR A 84 -1.78 -18.74 5.42
C THR A 84 -1.11 -20.01 4.89
N CYS A 85 -0.17 -19.86 3.94
CA CYS A 85 0.43 -21.02 3.27
C CYS A 85 1.43 -21.75 4.17
N PRO A 86 1.17 -23.03 4.54
CA PRO A 86 2.11 -23.80 5.35
C PRO A 86 3.38 -24.19 4.61
N SER A 87 3.35 -24.19 3.26
CA SER A 87 4.49 -24.52 2.40
C SER A 87 5.31 -23.28 2.00
N GLY A 88 4.95 -22.08 2.46
CA GLY A 88 5.70 -20.85 2.19
C GLY A 88 5.79 -20.47 0.71
N VAL A 89 4.75 -20.75 -0.08
CA VAL A 89 4.72 -20.43 -1.51
C VAL A 89 4.82 -18.92 -1.72
N ASN A 90 5.84 -18.47 -2.44
CA ASN A 90 6.03 -17.06 -2.84
C ASN A 90 5.09 -16.71 -4.00
N TYR A 91 3.79 -16.64 -3.70
CA TYR A 91 2.74 -16.51 -4.69
C TYR A 91 2.82 -15.20 -5.49
N HIS A 92 3.16 -14.09 -4.83
CA HIS A 92 3.18 -12.79 -5.51
C HIS A 92 4.24 -12.74 -6.62
N ARG A 93 5.41 -13.35 -6.41
CA ARG A 93 6.44 -13.44 -7.45
C ARG A 93 5.99 -14.31 -8.62
N LEU A 94 5.38 -15.45 -8.33
CA LEU A 94 4.82 -16.29 -9.38
C LEU A 94 3.73 -15.56 -10.19
N LEU A 95 2.89 -14.78 -9.51
CA LEU A 95 1.85 -13.97 -10.15
C LEU A 95 2.46 -12.89 -11.05
N ASP A 96 3.52 -12.22 -10.63
CA ASP A 96 4.20 -11.19 -11.40
C ASP A 96 4.79 -11.78 -12.70
N ILE A 97 5.50 -12.91 -12.60
CA ILE A 97 6.04 -13.65 -13.76
C ILE A 97 4.88 -14.10 -14.68
N GLY A 98 3.83 -14.67 -14.12
CA GLY A 98 2.68 -15.13 -14.89
C GLY A 98 1.94 -14.01 -15.60
N ARG A 99 1.77 -12.85 -14.96
CA ARG A 99 1.14 -11.66 -15.57
C ARG A 99 1.97 -11.11 -16.72
N GLU A 100 3.28 -11.04 -16.58
CA GLU A 100 4.21 -10.57 -17.62
C GLU A 100 4.10 -11.45 -18.85
N VAL A 101 4.23 -12.77 -18.71
CA VAL A 101 4.10 -13.73 -19.81
C VAL A 101 2.72 -13.68 -20.48
N VAL A 102 1.65 -13.52 -19.71
CA VAL A 102 0.29 -13.44 -20.26
C VAL A 102 0.06 -12.11 -20.97
N GLU A 103 0.60 -10.99 -20.45
CA GLU A 103 0.48 -9.67 -21.08
C GLU A 103 1.14 -9.63 -22.47
N ASP A 104 2.28 -10.30 -22.62
CA ASP A 104 3.01 -10.39 -23.90
C ASP A 104 2.23 -11.23 -24.93
N LYS A 105 1.53 -12.27 -24.48
CA LYS A 105 0.84 -13.22 -25.37
C LYS A 105 -0.62 -12.85 -25.66
N VAL A 106 -1.28 -12.09 -24.79
CA VAL A 106 -2.72 -11.77 -24.90
C VAL A 106 -2.94 -10.27 -25.08
N ARG A 107 -3.45 -9.88 -26.23
CA ARG A 107 -3.73 -8.46 -26.50
C ARG A 107 -4.98 -7.99 -25.75
N ARG A 108 -4.84 -6.90 -25.02
CA ARG A 108 -5.98 -6.24 -24.34
C ARG A 108 -6.84 -5.45 -25.32
N PRO A 109 -8.15 -5.31 -25.06
CA PRO A 109 -9.02 -4.37 -25.77
C PRO A 109 -8.48 -2.92 -25.73
N LEU A 110 -8.69 -2.16 -26.79
CA LEU A 110 -8.16 -0.78 -26.93
C LEU A 110 -8.54 0.12 -25.75
N GLY A 111 -9.77 0.08 -25.26
CA GLY A 111 -10.22 0.88 -24.12
C GLY A 111 -9.42 0.59 -22.84
N GLN A 112 -9.14 -0.69 -22.56
CA GLN A 112 -8.31 -1.07 -21.40
C GLN A 112 -6.86 -0.62 -21.57
N ARG A 113 -6.32 -0.71 -22.79
CA ARG A 113 -4.95 -0.22 -23.08
C ARG A 113 -4.84 1.29 -22.88
N LEU A 114 -5.78 2.06 -23.44
CA LEU A 114 -5.79 3.52 -23.29
C LEU A 114 -5.93 3.94 -21.83
N LEU A 115 -6.81 3.29 -21.06
CA LEU A 115 -6.95 3.56 -19.64
C LEU A 115 -5.66 3.27 -18.86
N ARG A 116 -5.00 2.13 -19.11
CA ARG A 116 -3.72 1.79 -18.46
C ARG A 116 -2.62 2.80 -18.81
N VAL A 117 -2.53 3.20 -20.08
CA VAL A 117 -1.58 4.23 -20.54
C VAL A 117 -1.84 5.56 -19.84
N ALA A 118 -3.09 5.99 -19.71
CA ALA A 118 -3.45 7.21 -19.01
C ALA A 118 -3.09 7.15 -17.52
N LEU A 119 -3.37 6.02 -16.85
CA LEU A 119 -3.00 5.80 -15.45
C LEU A 119 -1.48 5.84 -15.26
N LEU A 120 -0.71 5.18 -16.13
CA LEU A 120 0.76 5.17 -16.11
C LEU A 120 1.37 6.54 -16.44
N ALA A 121 0.70 7.33 -17.26
CA ALA A 121 1.15 8.68 -17.61
C ALA A 121 0.96 9.69 -16.48
N VAL A 122 -0.14 9.59 -15.72
CA VAL A 122 -0.55 10.61 -14.73
C VAL A 122 -0.18 10.24 -13.30
N MET A 123 -0.61 9.06 -12.82
CA MET A 123 -0.55 8.75 -11.38
C MET A 123 0.87 8.69 -10.79
N PRO A 124 1.90 8.15 -11.48
CA PRO A 124 3.26 8.10 -10.95
C PRO A 124 3.98 9.46 -10.92
N ARG A 125 3.38 10.50 -11.51
CA ARG A 125 3.97 11.84 -11.64
C ARG A 125 3.24 12.84 -10.75
N PRO A 126 3.72 13.14 -9.52
CA PRO A 126 3.05 14.09 -8.61
C PRO A 126 2.77 15.45 -9.24
N ALA A 127 3.71 15.95 -10.08
CA ALA A 127 3.60 17.21 -10.79
C ALA A 127 2.42 17.26 -11.80
N LEU A 128 1.97 16.11 -12.30
CA LEU A 128 0.79 16.01 -13.17
C LEU A 128 -0.46 15.62 -12.36
N PHE A 129 -0.31 14.67 -11.46
CA PHE A 129 -1.42 14.13 -10.68
C PHE A 129 -2.08 15.18 -9.79
N ALA A 130 -1.28 15.94 -9.02
CA ALA A 130 -1.81 16.89 -8.05
C ALA A 130 -2.61 18.05 -8.70
N PRO A 131 -2.14 18.70 -9.78
CA PRO A 131 -2.93 19.73 -10.48
C PRO A 131 -4.21 19.15 -11.10
N LEU A 132 -4.14 18.00 -11.78
CA LEU A 132 -5.31 17.35 -12.36
C LEU A 132 -6.35 16.96 -11.32
N LEU A 133 -5.88 16.45 -10.16
CA LEU A 133 -6.75 16.16 -9.03
C LEU A 133 -7.44 17.43 -8.52
N ARG A 134 -6.70 18.54 -8.36
CA ARG A 134 -7.27 19.83 -7.92
C ARG A 134 -8.34 20.33 -8.89
N ILE A 135 -8.09 20.26 -10.19
CA ILE A 135 -9.10 20.59 -11.22
C ILE A 135 -10.32 19.69 -11.06
N GLY A 136 -10.12 18.37 -10.96
CA GLY A 136 -11.20 17.43 -10.71
C GLY A 136 -12.01 17.76 -9.44
N GLN A 137 -11.35 18.12 -8.35
CA GLN A 137 -11.99 18.54 -7.10
C GLN A 137 -12.80 19.83 -7.23
N LEU A 138 -12.33 20.79 -8.02
CA LEU A 138 -13.06 22.04 -8.30
C LEU A 138 -14.35 21.81 -9.11
N VAL A 139 -14.29 20.94 -10.12
CA VAL A 139 -15.46 20.62 -10.96
C VAL A 139 -16.36 19.53 -10.37
N ARG A 140 -15.93 18.87 -9.28
CA ARG A 140 -16.64 17.77 -8.63
C ARG A 140 -18.11 18.05 -8.32
N PRO A 141 -18.52 19.24 -7.84
CA PRO A 141 -19.93 19.55 -7.58
C PRO A 141 -20.81 19.52 -8.84
N LEU A 142 -20.22 19.74 -10.01
CA LEU A 142 -20.91 19.78 -11.31
C LEU A 142 -20.98 18.40 -11.99
N LEU A 143 -20.30 17.39 -11.45
CA LEU A 143 -20.23 16.07 -12.06
C LEU A 143 -21.40 15.17 -11.64
N PRO A 144 -21.90 14.31 -12.55
CA PRO A 144 -22.85 13.26 -12.21
C PRO A 144 -22.31 12.34 -11.11
N GLY A 145 -23.20 11.80 -10.26
CA GLY A 145 -22.83 10.97 -9.10
C GLY A 145 -21.72 9.95 -9.36
N PRO A 146 -21.84 9.08 -10.40
CA PRO A 146 -20.82 8.05 -10.66
C PRO A 146 -19.41 8.57 -10.98
N LEU A 147 -19.30 9.80 -11.54
CA LEU A 147 -18.01 10.45 -11.79
C LEU A 147 -17.52 11.22 -10.56
N ARG A 148 -18.44 11.88 -9.87
CA ARG A 148 -18.19 12.61 -8.63
C ARG A 148 -17.56 11.70 -7.57
N ASP A 149 -18.06 10.49 -7.43
CA ASP A 149 -17.61 9.54 -6.39
C ASP A 149 -16.21 8.96 -6.67
N LYS A 150 -15.73 9.06 -7.91
CA LYS A 150 -14.36 8.68 -8.29
C LYS A 150 -13.30 9.73 -7.93
N ILE A 151 -13.71 10.96 -7.64
CA ILE A 151 -12.79 12.05 -7.33
C ILE A 151 -12.78 12.24 -5.81
N PRO A 152 -11.65 11.95 -5.13
CA PRO A 152 -11.53 12.15 -3.69
C PRO A 152 -11.79 13.61 -3.32
N GLN A 153 -12.52 13.82 -2.23
CA GLN A 153 -12.69 15.16 -1.68
C GLN A 153 -11.35 15.70 -1.18
N ARG A 154 -11.18 17.02 -1.29
CA ARG A 154 -10.04 17.69 -0.68
C ARG A 154 -10.15 17.56 0.84
N ARG A 155 -9.10 17.06 1.46
CA ARG A 155 -9.01 17.00 2.92
C ARG A 155 -8.34 18.27 3.43
N ALA A 156 -8.98 18.91 4.40
CA ALA A 156 -8.32 19.93 5.19
C ALA A 156 -7.37 19.26 6.18
N GLY A 157 -6.24 19.88 6.44
CA GLY A 157 -5.25 19.41 7.41
C GLY A 157 -4.04 20.32 7.39
N ASP A 158 -3.29 20.30 8.47
CA ASP A 158 -2.04 21.05 8.57
C ASP A 158 -0.93 20.30 7.81
N ASP A 159 -0.44 20.91 6.73
CA ASP A 159 0.64 20.37 5.90
C ASP A 159 2.02 20.97 6.25
N GLN A 160 2.10 21.77 7.32
CA GLN A 160 3.36 22.34 7.79
C GLN A 160 4.24 21.28 8.43
N ARG A 161 5.52 21.37 8.15
CA ARG A 161 6.55 20.47 8.66
C ARG A 161 7.55 21.24 9.52
N PRO A 162 8.05 20.65 10.62
CA PRO A 162 9.14 21.23 11.37
C PRO A 162 10.42 21.29 10.53
N ALA A 163 11.26 22.28 10.83
CA ALA A 163 12.60 22.35 10.24
C ALA A 163 13.46 21.20 10.74
N SER A 164 14.40 20.75 9.92
CA SER A 164 15.38 19.74 10.33
C SER A 164 16.36 20.34 11.35
N ARG A 165 16.27 19.89 12.61
CA ARG A 165 17.03 20.46 13.76
C ARG A 165 17.70 19.42 14.66
N HIS A 166 17.36 18.15 14.47
CA HIS A 166 17.89 17.07 15.32
C HIS A 166 19.06 16.34 14.64
N PRO A 167 20.00 15.78 15.40
CA PRO A 167 21.11 15.00 14.87
C PRO A 167 20.62 13.67 14.28
N ARG A 168 19.58 13.05 14.87
CA ARG A 168 18.93 11.86 14.31
C ARG A 168 18.09 12.23 13.11
N ARG A 169 18.23 11.49 12.03
CA ARG A 169 17.63 11.85 10.75
C ARG A 169 17.07 10.62 10.05
N VAL A 170 15.93 10.80 9.40
CA VAL A 170 15.35 9.81 8.49
C VAL A 170 15.00 10.45 7.16
N VAL A 171 15.01 9.67 6.11
CA VAL A 171 14.48 10.05 4.79
C VAL A 171 13.04 9.61 4.72
N MET A 172 12.14 10.41 4.15
CA MET A 172 10.74 10.05 3.97
C MET A 172 10.39 9.91 2.49
N LEU A 173 9.76 8.79 2.12
CA LEU A 173 9.15 8.65 0.82
C LEU A 173 7.87 9.48 0.76
N GLU A 174 7.87 10.53 -0.06
CA GLU A 174 6.69 11.39 -0.24
C GLU A 174 5.53 10.68 -0.93
N GLY A 175 5.84 9.77 -1.84
CA GLY A 175 4.86 9.09 -2.67
C GLY A 175 4.40 9.90 -3.87
N CYS A 176 3.55 9.29 -4.71
CA CYS A 176 3.06 9.94 -5.94
C CYS A 176 1.65 10.54 -5.79
N VAL A 177 0.73 9.84 -5.13
CA VAL A 177 -0.67 10.26 -4.98
C VAL A 177 -0.98 10.87 -3.60
N GLN A 178 -0.27 10.44 -2.56
CA GLN A 178 -0.54 10.85 -1.18
C GLN A 178 -0.43 12.36 -0.96
N PRO A 179 0.60 13.07 -1.48
CA PRO A 179 0.68 14.53 -1.33
C PRO A 179 -0.49 15.28 -1.97
N GLY A 180 -1.10 14.70 -3.01
CA GLY A 180 -2.27 15.30 -3.65
C GLY A 180 -3.60 15.02 -2.92
N ILE A 181 -3.75 13.84 -2.32
CA ILE A 181 -4.99 13.40 -1.70
C ILE A 181 -5.03 13.75 -0.20
N ALA A 182 -3.93 13.50 0.53
CA ALA A 182 -3.82 13.70 1.98
C ALA A 182 -2.43 14.29 2.34
N PRO A 183 -2.17 15.58 2.04
CA PRO A 183 -0.88 16.21 2.28
C PRO A 183 -0.51 16.25 3.77
N ALA A 184 -1.49 16.34 4.65
CA ALA A 184 -1.30 16.37 6.11
C ALA A 184 -0.65 15.08 6.66
N THR A 185 -0.80 13.93 6.02
CA THR A 185 -0.31 12.64 6.55
C THR A 185 1.22 12.64 6.74
N ASN A 186 1.99 13.05 5.71
CA ASN A 186 3.45 13.11 5.82
C ASN A 186 3.92 14.24 6.76
N ALA A 187 3.16 15.32 6.83
CA ALA A 187 3.44 16.42 7.76
C ALA A 187 3.21 15.99 9.22
N ALA A 188 2.11 15.28 9.51
CA ALA A 188 1.84 14.68 10.81
C ALA A 188 2.96 13.72 11.23
N ALA A 189 3.39 12.82 10.31
CA ALA A 189 4.52 11.94 10.58
C ALA A 189 5.79 12.71 10.91
N ALA A 190 6.08 13.79 10.18
CA ALA A 190 7.26 14.63 10.46
C ALA A 190 7.16 15.32 11.82
N ARG A 191 5.98 15.81 12.24
CA ARG A 191 5.79 16.44 13.57
C ARG A 191 5.93 15.41 14.70
N VAL A 192 5.38 14.21 14.53
CA VAL A 192 5.53 13.13 15.53
C VAL A 192 6.99 12.74 15.67
N LEU A 193 7.73 12.60 14.57
CA LEU A 193 9.16 12.30 14.60
C LEU A 193 9.97 13.42 15.23
N ASP A 194 9.66 14.67 14.92
CA ASP A 194 10.31 15.85 15.52
C ASP A 194 10.11 15.88 17.05
N ALA A 195 8.92 15.56 17.54
CA ALA A 195 8.65 15.46 18.99
C ALA A 195 9.47 14.35 19.67
N LEU A 196 9.93 13.36 18.91
CA LEU A 196 10.83 12.28 19.37
C LEU A 196 12.32 12.56 19.11
N GLY A 197 12.68 13.77 18.68
CA GLY A 197 14.07 14.13 18.41
C GLY A 197 14.63 13.60 17.08
N ILE A 198 13.76 13.30 16.12
CA ILE A 198 14.13 12.76 14.81
C ILE A 198 13.68 13.74 13.71
N SER A 199 14.62 14.22 12.91
CA SER A 199 14.33 15.10 11.77
C SER A 199 14.06 14.32 10.49
N VAL A 200 13.08 14.78 9.71
CA VAL A 200 12.83 14.29 8.36
C VAL A 200 13.65 15.10 7.37
N ILE A 201 14.44 14.41 6.54
CA ILE A 201 15.23 15.03 5.48
C ILE A 201 14.44 15.00 4.18
N SER A 202 14.35 16.15 3.52
CA SER A 202 13.85 16.25 2.15
C SER A 202 14.92 15.76 1.17
N THR A 203 14.50 14.92 0.23
CA THR A 203 15.37 14.38 -0.82
C THR A 203 14.82 14.75 -2.20
N PRO A 204 15.22 15.91 -2.74
CA PRO A 204 14.83 16.29 -4.10
C PRO A 204 15.21 15.20 -5.10
N GLY A 205 14.32 14.90 -6.02
CA GLY A 205 14.51 13.85 -7.01
C GLY A 205 13.84 12.51 -6.69
N ALA A 206 13.55 12.20 -5.43
CA ALA A 206 12.71 11.05 -5.08
C ALA A 206 11.26 11.25 -5.54
N GLY A 207 10.54 10.16 -5.80
CA GLY A 207 9.17 10.26 -6.32
C GLY A 207 8.33 9.01 -6.07
N CYS A 208 7.68 8.50 -7.11
CA CYS A 208 6.91 7.26 -7.02
C CYS A 208 7.79 6.08 -6.59
N CYS A 209 7.25 5.21 -5.73
CA CYS A 209 7.96 3.98 -5.34
C CYS A 209 8.09 2.96 -6.50
N GLY A 210 7.39 3.13 -7.62
CA GLY A 210 7.39 2.18 -8.75
C GLY A 210 6.27 1.14 -8.71
N ALA A 211 5.64 0.88 -7.56
CA ALA A 211 4.65 -0.18 -7.40
C ALA A 211 3.50 -0.12 -8.43
N LEU A 212 3.00 1.08 -8.74
CA LEU A 212 1.90 1.24 -9.69
C LEU A 212 2.29 0.76 -11.09
N ARG A 213 3.50 1.15 -11.55
CA ARG A 213 4.02 0.71 -12.85
C ARG A 213 4.26 -0.80 -12.87
N PHE A 214 4.86 -1.31 -11.79
CA PHE A 214 5.16 -2.73 -11.64
C PHE A 214 3.90 -3.58 -11.75
N HIS A 215 2.86 -3.26 -11.00
CA HIS A 215 1.58 -3.99 -11.01
C HIS A 215 0.74 -3.81 -12.28
N LEU A 216 1.08 -2.83 -13.12
CA LEU A 216 0.49 -2.64 -14.45
C LEU A 216 1.35 -3.21 -15.58
N ASN A 217 2.36 -4.05 -15.27
CA ASN A 217 3.30 -4.67 -16.21
C ASN A 217 4.10 -3.65 -17.03
N ALA A 218 4.43 -2.47 -16.45
CA ALA A 218 5.34 -1.48 -17.01
C ALA A 218 6.70 -1.56 -16.28
N GLN A 219 7.35 -2.74 -16.38
CA GLN A 219 8.53 -3.11 -15.58
C GLN A 219 9.68 -2.12 -15.74
N ASP A 220 10.08 -1.77 -16.97
CA ASP A 220 11.18 -0.83 -17.21
C ASP A 220 10.96 0.52 -16.51
N GLY A 221 9.73 1.03 -16.59
CA GLY A 221 9.36 2.27 -15.93
C GLY A 221 9.35 2.15 -14.40
N ALA A 222 9.02 0.98 -13.86
CA ALA A 222 9.08 0.70 -12.42
C ALA A 222 10.54 0.65 -11.95
N LEU A 223 11.41 -0.06 -12.66
CA LEU A 223 12.85 -0.12 -12.37
C LEU A 223 13.49 1.27 -12.43
N ALA A 224 13.12 2.09 -13.43
CA ALA A 224 13.61 3.47 -13.52
C ALA A 224 13.15 4.33 -12.32
N ASP A 225 11.91 4.16 -11.83
CA ASP A 225 11.43 4.84 -10.63
C ASP A 225 12.21 4.39 -9.38
N MET A 226 12.53 3.09 -9.26
CA MET A 226 13.33 2.54 -8.15
C MET A 226 14.75 3.11 -8.15
N LYS A 227 15.43 3.07 -9.29
CA LYS A 227 16.80 3.60 -9.47
C LYS A 227 16.88 5.09 -9.10
N ARG A 228 15.94 5.89 -9.60
CA ARG A 228 15.83 7.31 -9.26
C ARG A 228 15.70 7.55 -7.75
N ASN A 229 14.90 6.75 -7.06
CA ASN A 229 14.73 6.85 -5.61
C ASN A 229 16.02 6.45 -4.87
N ILE A 230 16.67 5.36 -5.29
CA ILE A 230 17.95 4.92 -4.74
C ILE A 230 18.99 6.05 -4.87
N ASP A 231 19.12 6.66 -6.04
CA ASP A 231 20.06 7.76 -6.29
C ASP A 231 19.76 8.96 -5.39
N ALA A 232 18.48 9.32 -5.23
CA ALA A 232 18.06 10.45 -4.41
C ALA A 232 18.33 10.23 -2.91
N TRP A 233 18.25 8.99 -2.41
CA TRP A 233 18.42 8.68 -0.98
C TRP A 233 19.85 8.33 -0.59
N GLN A 234 20.66 7.85 -1.53
CA GLN A 234 22.03 7.42 -1.27
C GLN A 234 22.87 8.45 -0.49
N PRO A 235 22.88 9.76 -0.85
CA PRO A 235 23.66 10.74 -0.09
C PRO A 235 23.23 10.87 1.37
N ALA A 236 21.92 10.82 1.64
CA ALA A 236 21.39 10.93 2.99
C ALA A 236 21.70 9.66 3.83
N LEU A 237 21.59 8.46 3.24
CA LEU A 237 21.95 7.20 3.88
C LEU A 237 23.45 7.14 4.19
N ALA A 238 24.30 7.57 3.24
CA ALA A 238 25.75 7.67 3.45
C ALA A 238 26.12 8.70 4.54
N ALA A 239 25.30 9.75 4.72
CA ALA A 239 25.46 10.74 5.78
C ALA A 239 24.83 10.31 7.13
N GLY A 240 24.41 9.05 7.27
CA GLY A 240 23.94 8.46 8.52
C GLY A 240 22.44 8.61 8.78
N ALA A 241 21.61 8.78 7.74
CA ALA A 241 20.14 8.66 7.92
C ALA A 241 19.77 7.24 8.39
N GLU A 242 18.96 7.16 9.44
CA GLU A 242 18.66 5.90 10.15
C GLU A 242 17.69 5.00 9.41
N ALA A 243 16.85 5.56 8.52
CA ALA A 243 15.84 4.81 7.77
C ALA A 243 15.34 5.57 6.53
N VAL A 244 14.77 4.80 5.58
CA VAL A 244 13.85 5.29 4.56
C VAL A 244 12.43 4.98 5.04
N VAL A 245 11.69 6.00 5.43
CA VAL A 245 10.38 5.87 6.08
C VAL A 245 9.26 6.01 5.08
N SER A 246 8.27 5.14 5.16
CA SER A 246 7.01 5.26 4.40
C SER A 246 5.81 5.35 5.34
N THR A 247 4.87 6.22 5.01
CA THR A 247 3.56 6.33 5.67
C THR A 247 2.47 5.57 4.90
N ALA A 248 2.75 5.11 3.69
CA ALA A 248 1.84 4.30 2.89
C ALA A 248 2.39 2.87 2.80
N SER A 249 1.77 1.93 3.51
CA SER A 249 2.22 0.54 3.59
C SER A 249 2.35 -0.15 2.22
N GLY A 250 1.55 0.26 1.21
CA GLY A 250 1.70 -0.23 -0.16
C GLY A 250 3.02 0.16 -0.80
N CYS A 251 3.49 1.38 -0.55
CA CYS A 251 4.81 1.83 -0.98
C CYS A 251 5.91 1.14 -0.17
N GLY A 252 5.76 1.06 1.16
CA GLY A 252 6.73 0.38 2.03
C GLY A 252 6.94 -1.07 1.66
N ALA A 253 5.87 -1.81 1.33
CA ALA A 253 5.97 -3.19 0.87
C ALA A 253 6.73 -3.32 -0.45
N HIS A 254 6.63 -2.33 -1.33
CA HIS A 254 7.38 -2.32 -2.59
C HIS A 254 8.84 -1.93 -2.40
N LEU A 255 9.14 -0.97 -1.50
CA LEU A 255 10.52 -0.65 -1.11
C LEU A 255 11.25 -1.85 -0.51
N ALA A 256 10.56 -2.65 0.30
CA ALA A 256 11.12 -3.88 0.85
C ALA A 256 11.54 -4.90 -0.23
N ALA A 257 10.93 -4.83 -1.42
CA ALA A 257 11.23 -5.71 -2.54
C ALA A 257 12.33 -5.15 -3.49
N TYR A 258 12.83 -3.92 -3.31
CA TYR A 258 13.82 -3.33 -4.22
C TYR A 258 15.08 -4.20 -4.40
N GLY A 259 15.62 -4.74 -3.29
CA GLY A 259 16.79 -5.62 -3.31
C GLY A 259 16.57 -6.89 -4.12
N GLU A 260 15.35 -7.46 -4.09
CA GLU A 260 14.98 -8.64 -4.88
C GLU A 260 14.77 -8.27 -6.35
N LEU A 261 14.02 -7.19 -6.62
CA LEU A 261 13.66 -6.78 -7.98
C LEU A 261 14.86 -6.28 -8.80
N LEU A 262 15.83 -5.66 -8.13
CA LEU A 262 17.07 -5.17 -8.77
C LEU A 262 18.28 -6.10 -8.53
N ALA A 263 18.08 -7.31 -7.99
CA ALA A 263 19.16 -8.23 -7.65
C ALA A 263 20.12 -8.58 -8.81
N ARG A 264 19.64 -8.43 -10.05
CA ARG A 264 20.41 -8.72 -11.27
C ARG A 264 20.94 -7.47 -11.97
N ASP A 265 20.68 -6.29 -11.43
CA ASP A 265 21.20 -5.05 -11.99
C ASP A 265 22.65 -4.84 -11.54
N GLY A 266 23.60 -4.82 -12.48
CA GLY A 266 25.03 -4.76 -12.17
C GLY A 266 25.46 -3.51 -11.39
N GLU A 267 24.69 -2.41 -11.49
CA GLU A 267 24.99 -1.14 -10.82
C GLU A 267 24.17 -0.96 -9.53
N TYR A 268 22.91 -1.42 -9.52
CA TYR A 268 21.95 -1.10 -8.48
C TYR A 268 21.70 -2.23 -7.47
N ALA A 269 22.14 -3.47 -7.70
CA ALA A 269 21.80 -4.59 -6.84
C ALA A 269 22.13 -4.35 -5.35
N ASP A 270 23.37 -3.96 -5.04
CA ASP A 270 23.79 -3.72 -3.65
C ASP A 270 23.13 -2.47 -3.05
N ARG A 271 23.00 -1.40 -3.83
CA ARG A 271 22.35 -0.17 -3.42
C ARG A 271 20.84 -0.37 -3.14
N ALA A 272 20.19 -1.19 -3.94
CA ALA A 272 18.79 -1.58 -3.75
C ALA A 272 18.59 -2.40 -2.47
N ARG A 273 19.53 -3.31 -2.18
CA ARG A 273 19.53 -4.09 -0.92
C ARG A 273 19.65 -3.16 0.28
N VAL A 274 20.55 -2.18 0.24
CA VAL A 274 20.67 -1.17 1.30
C VAL A 274 19.34 -0.43 1.51
N VAL A 275 18.67 0.02 0.44
CA VAL A 275 17.35 0.68 0.58
C VAL A 275 16.31 -0.26 1.18
N SER A 276 16.26 -1.53 0.78
CA SER A 276 15.33 -2.52 1.37
C SER A 276 15.62 -2.75 2.85
N ASP A 277 16.90 -2.83 3.25
CA ASP A 277 17.33 -3.05 4.64
C ASP A 277 17.03 -1.83 5.53
N PHE A 278 17.12 -0.61 4.99
CA PHE A 278 16.80 0.64 5.68
C PHE A 278 15.32 1.03 5.59
N ASN A 279 14.51 0.32 4.78
CA ASN A 279 13.09 0.60 4.67
C ASN A 279 12.36 0.31 5.99
N ARG A 280 11.61 1.29 6.48
CA ARG A 280 10.74 1.16 7.67
C ARG A 280 9.37 1.76 7.38
N ASP A 281 8.32 1.05 7.77
CA ASP A 281 7.02 1.70 7.95
C ASP A 281 7.10 2.66 9.15
N ILE A 282 6.38 3.76 9.11
CA ILE A 282 6.35 4.72 10.22
C ILE A 282 5.98 4.04 11.55
N ALA A 283 5.16 2.99 11.52
CA ALA A 283 4.82 2.23 12.71
C ALA A 283 6.04 1.56 13.35
N GLN A 284 6.99 1.06 12.55
CA GLN A 284 8.22 0.43 13.06
C GLN A 284 9.16 1.45 13.69
N VAL A 285 9.25 2.66 13.10
CA VAL A 285 10.07 3.73 13.69
C VAL A 285 9.49 4.15 15.03
N LEU A 286 8.17 4.35 15.12
CA LEU A 286 7.52 4.72 16.38
C LEU A 286 7.55 3.62 17.44
N ALA A 287 7.56 2.36 17.03
CA ALA A 287 7.73 1.25 17.98
C ALA A 287 9.12 1.20 18.61
N ALA A 288 10.15 1.57 17.85
CA ALA A 288 11.50 1.69 18.43
C ALA A 288 11.57 2.81 19.48
N GLU A 289 10.70 3.80 19.42
CA GLU A 289 10.57 4.93 20.32
C GLU A 289 9.35 4.80 21.27
N GLU A 290 8.76 3.60 21.41
CA GLU A 290 7.47 3.38 22.10
C GLU A 290 7.47 3.95 23.54
N THR A 291 8.56 3.79 24.29
CA THR A 291 8.68 4.32 25.66
C THR A 291 8.62 5.85 25.70
N ALA A 292 9.38 6.51 24.83
CA ALA A 292 9.43 7.98 24.77
C ALA A 292 8.09 8.52 24.25
N LEU A 293 7.52 7.90 23.22
CA LEU A 293 6.23 8.28 22.65
C LEU A 293 5.10 8.13 23.68
N THR A 294 5.06 7.01 24.42
CA THR A 294 4.03 6.77 25.43
C THR A 294 4.10 7.82 26.55
N ALA A 295 5.31 8.13 27.04
CA ALA A 295 5.48 9.17 28.05
C ALA A 295 5.02 10.57 27.59
N LEU A 296 5.20 10.89 26.31
CA LEU A 296 4.67 12.14 25.73
C LEU A 296 3.13 12.10 25.62
N LEU A 297 2.58 10.99 25.14
CA LEU A 297 1.12 10.81 24.98
C LEU A 297 0.40 10.85 26.31
N GLU A 298 0.91 10.21 27.36
CA GLU A 298 0.31 10.25 28.71
C GLU A 298 0.17 11.67 29.23
N LYS A 299 1.18 12.52 29.02
CA LYS A 299 1.14 13.93 29.43
C LYS A 299 0.10 14.75 28.66
N THR A 300 -0.05 14.45 27.36
CA THR A 300 -0.90 15.28 26.48
C THR A 300 -2.35 14.78 26.39
N THR A 301 -2.61 13.51 26.67
CA THR A 301 -3.96 12.91 26.61
C THR A 301 -4.65 12.82 27.96
N ALA A 302 -3.97 13.14 29.08
CA ALA A 302 -4.53 13.11 30.41
C ALA A 302 -5.84 13.93 30.47
N GLY A 303 -6.95 13.29 30.93
CA GLY A 303 -8.25 13.93 31.03
C GLY A 303 -9.01 14.11 29.72
N ARG A 304 -8.48 13.73 28.58
CA ARG A 304 -9.23 13.77 27.31
C ARG A 304 -10.20 12.56 27.20
N PRO A 305 -11.39 12.77 26.64
CA PRO A 305 -12.30 11.66 26.37
C PRO A 305 -11.70 10.72 25.31
N ARG A 306 -11.83 9.42 25.54
CA ARG A 306 -11.40 8.41 24.56
C ARG A 306 -12.29 8.46 23.33
N ARG A 307 -11.67 8.38 22.16
CA ARG A 307 -12.38 8.34 20.87
C ARG A 307 -12.49 6.89 20.40
N ARG A 308 -13.70 6.46 20.05
CA ARG A 308 -13.92 5.12 19.47
C ARG A 308 -13.42 5.10 18.02
N VAL A 309 -12.52 4.18 17.71
CA VAL A 309 -11.83 4.08 16.43
C VAL A 309 -11.85 2.65 15.92
N ALA A 310 -12.27 2.43 14.67
CA ALA A 310 -12.04 1.17 13.99
C ALA A 310 -10.71 1.24 13.25
N PHE A 311 -9.77 0.31 13.50
CA PHE A 311 -8.54 0.28 12.74
C PHE A 311 -8.64 -0.70 11.57
N HIS A 312 -8.51 -0.18 10.36
CA HIS A 312 -8.31 -0.97 9.16
C HIS A 312 -6.80 -1.22 8.96
N ALA A 313 -6.32 -2.42 9.29
CA ALA A 313 -4.98 -2.85 8.94
C ALA A 313 -4.89 -3.14 7.42
N PRO A 314 -4.17 -2.36 6.62
CA PRO A 314 -4.01 -2.64 5.20
C PRO A 314 -3.34 -4.00 4.95
N CYS A 315 -3.73 -4.69 3.88
CA CYS A 315 -3.13 -5.98 3.52
C CYS A 315 -1.61 -5.87 3.33
N THR A 316 -1.11 -4.78 2.75
CA THR A 316 0.32 -4.52 2.59
C THR A 316 1.05 -4.33 3.92
N LEU A 317 0.39 -3.78 4.95
CA LEU A 317 0.95 -3.69 6.29
C LEU A 317 1.03 -5.09 6.95
N GLN A 318 -0.13 -5.78 7.03
CA GLN A 318 -0.25 -7.01 7.82
C GLN A 318 0.29 -8.27 7.11
N HIS A 319 0.23 -8.35 5.78
CA HIS A 319 0.69 -9.50 5.00
C HIS A 319 1.99 -9.21 4.24
N GLY A 320 2.14 -8.02 3.66
CA GLY A 320 3.34 -7.60 2.94
C GLY A 320 4.52 -7.33 3.87
N LEU A 321 4.37 -6.39 4.79
CA LEU A 321 5.38 -5.99 5.76
C LEU A 321 5.37 -6.83 7.05
N ARG A 322 4.35 -7.67 7.25
CA ARG A 322 4.16 -8.52 8.44
C ARG A 322 4.07 -7.74 9.76
N ILE A 323 3.58 -6.51 9.71
CA ILE A 323 3.36 -5.64 10.86
C ILE A 323 1.93 -5.85 11.35
N ARG A 324 1.76 -6.37 12.57
CA ARG A 324 0.47 -6.67 13.20
C ARG A 324 0.46 -6.24 14.66
N GLY A 325 -0.67 -5.71 15.13
CA GLY A 325 -0.88 -5.30 16.52
C GLY A 325 -0.09 -4.06 16.95
N LEU A 326 0.85 -3.58 16.14
CA LEU A 326 1.74 -2.47 16.47
C LEU A 326 1.00 -1.13 16.43
N VAL A 327 0.29 -0.86 15.33
CA VAL A 327 -0.50 0.38 15.19
C VAL A 327 -1.63 0.42 16.20
N GLU A 328 -2.25 -0.72 16.50
CA GLU A 328 -3.30 -0.85 17.50
C GLU A 328 -2.80 -0.45 18.90
N ARG A 329 -1.60 -0.89 19.29
CA ARG A 329 -0.99 -0.47 20.57
C ARG A 329 -0.73 1.04 20.61
N LEU A 330 -0.15 1.59 19.55
CA LEU A 330 0.14 3.02 19.45
C LEU A 330 -1.14 3.88 19.50
N LEU A 331 -2.21 3.46 18.82
CA LEU A 331 -3.51 4.13 18.89
C LEU A 331 -4.12 4.06 20.30
N THR A 332 -3.99 2.91 20.98
CA THR A 332 -4.46 2.76 22.34
C THR A 332 -3.69 3.69 23.31
N ALA A 333 -2.36 3.78 23.15
CA ALA A 333 -1.53 4.70 23.91
C ALA A 333 -1.91 6.18 23.63
N ALA A 334 -2.35 6.51 22.43
CA ALA A 334 -2.86 7.83 22.06
C ALA A 334 -4.30 8.12 22.57
N GLY A 335 -4.86 7.25 23.42
CA GLY A 335 -6.19 7.44 24.01
C GLY A 335 -7.35 7.02 23.12
N CYS A 336 -7.11 6.22 22.08
CA CYS A 336 -8.17 5.64 21.27
C CYS A 336 -8.76 4.38 21.93
N GLU A 337 -10.09 4.23 21.86
CA GLU A 337 -10.81 3.01 22.16
C GLU A 337 -11.05 2.25 20.86
N LEU A 338 -10.33 1.13 20.66
CA LEU A 338 -10.43 0.37 19.43
C LEU A 338 -11.70 -0.50 19.43
N THR A 339 -12.50 -0.38 18.36
CA THR A 339 -13.65 -1.26 18.13
C THR A 339 -13.22 -2.55 17.44
N PRO A 340 -13.80 -3.71 17.77
CA PRO A 340 -13.51 -4.98 17.09
C PRO A 340 -13.86 -4.90 15.60
N VAL A 341 -13.04 -5.50 14.75
CA VAL A 341 -13.26 -5.58 13.31
C VAL A 341 -13.22 -7.03 12.87
N ALA A 342 -14.37 -7.55 12.45
CA ALA A 342 -14.45 -8.90 11.88
C ALA A 342 -13.68 -8.96 10.57
N ASP A 343 -13.10 -10.13 10.27
CA ASP A 343 -12.35 -10.38 9.04
C ASP A 343 -11.29 -9.30 8.72
N GLY A 344 -10.62 -8.81 9.79
CA GLY A 344 -9.60 -7.76 9.70
C GLY A 344 -8.51 -8.06 8.67
N HIS A 345 -8.25 -9.35 8.40
CA HIS A 345 -7.25 -9.83 7.46
C HIS A 345 -7.62 -9.63 5.97
N LEU A 346 -8.90 -9.43 5.64
CA LEU A 346 -9.35 -9.28 4.25
C LEU A 346 -9.04 -7.88 3.69
N CYS A 347 -8.73 -7.83 2.40
CA CYS A 347 -8.47 -6.60 1.67
C CYS A 347 -9.74 -5.73 1.53
N CYS A 348 -9.57 -4.40 1.57
CA CYS A 348 -10.67 -3.45 1.34
C CYS A 348 -11.06 -3.28 -0.14
N GLY A 349 -10.36 -3.94 -1.08
CA GLY A 349 -10.64 -3.81 -2.51
C GLY A 349 -9.93 -2.64 -3.23
N SER A 350 -9.17 -1.79 -2.55
CA SER A 350 -8.48 -0.66 -3.17
C SER A 350 -7.40 -1.09 -4.16
N ALA A 351 -6.37 -1.81 -3.67
CA ALA A 351 -5.23 -2.37 -4.41
C ALA A 351 -4.71 -1.48 -5.56
N GLY A 352 -4.37 -0.24 -5.26
CA GLY A 352 -3.84 0.72 -6.23
C GLY A 352 -4.85 1.05 -7.35
N THR A 353 -4.51 0.68 -8.58
CA THR A 353 -5.39 0.88 -9.74
C THR A 353 -6.51 -0.15 -9.89
N TYR A 354 -6.52 -1.18 -9.05
CA TYR A 354 -7.55 -2.23 -9.10
C TYR A 354 -8.97 -1.67 -8.98
N SER A 355 -9.20 -0.70 -8.09
CA SER A 355 -10.49 -0.04 -7.92
C SER A 355 -11.00 0.68 -9.17
N ILE A 356 -10.10 1.02 -10.10
CA ILE A 356 -10.42 1.64 -11.38
C ILE A 356 -10.62 0.57 -12.46
N LEU A 357 -9.78 -0.49 -12.45
CA LEU A 357 -9.76 -1.53 -13.48
C LEU A 357 -10.75 -2.68 -13.24
N GLN A 358 -11.12 -2.91 -11.97
CA GLN A 358 -12.07 -3.94 -11.52
C GLN A 358 -13.12 -3.32 -10.58
N PRO A 359 -13.89 -2.30 -11.04
CA PRO A 359 -14.69 -1.45 -10.16
C PRO A 359 -15.80 -2.21 -9.44
N ASP A 360 -16.40 -3.24 -10.05
CA ASP A 360 -17.52 -3.97 -9.45
C ASP A 360 -17.07 -4.84 -8.27
N LEU A 361 -15.98 -5.59 -8.44
CA LEU A 361 -15.39 -6.41 -7.38
C LEU A 361 -14.83 -5.51 -6.26
N SER A 362 -14.19 -4.44 -6.65
CA SER A 362 -13.60 -3.48 -5.72
C SER A 362 -14.67 -2.84 -4.81
N ARG A 363 -15.82 -2.44 -5.36
CA ARG A 363 -16.95 -1.90 -4.58
C ARG A 363 -17.51 -2.93 -3.61
N GLN A 364 -17.77 -4.16 -4.05
CA GLN A 364 -18.28 -5.22 -3.18
C GLN A 364 -17.33 -5.49 -2.00
N LEU A 365 -16.01 -5.57 -2.26
CA LEU A 365 -15.00 -5.74 -1.21
C LEU A 365 -14.94 -4.56 -0.25
N ARG A 366 -15.08 -3.34 -0.76
CA ARG A 366 -15.14 -2.13 0.06
C ARG A 366 -16.36 -2.14 0.98
N ASP A 367 -17.52 -2.44 0.43
CA ASP A 367 -18.79 -2.40 1.17
C ASP A 367 -18.81 -3.47 2.26
N ASN A 368 -18.31 -4.68 1.98
CA ASN A 368 -18.11 -5.72 2.98
C ASN A 368 -17.15 -5.26 4.10
N LYS A 369 -16.02 -4.63 3.72
CA LYS A 369 -15.05 -4.12 4.70
C LYS A 369 -15.63 -2.98 5.53
N LEU A 370 -16.39 -2.06 4.95
CA LEU A 370 -17.07 -0.98 5.67
C LEU A 370 -18.08 -1.55 6.64
N GLY A 371 -18.88 -2.55 6.26
CA GLY A 371 -19.79 -3.23 7.18
C GLY A 371 -19.09 -3.76 8.42
N ALA A 372 -17.94 -4.43 8.25
CA ALA A 372 -17.14 -4.93 9.37
C ALA A 372 -16.53 -3.80 10.23
N LEU A 373 -16.05 -2.72 9.62
CA LEU A 373 -15.43 -1.59 10.31
C LEU A 373 -16.44 -0.76 11.10
N THR A 374 -17.65 -0.60 10.58
CA THR A 374 -18.69 0.24 11.20
C THR A 374 -19.57 -0.51 12.21
N ALA A 375 -19.49 -1.83 12.28
CA ALA A 375 -20.29 -2.66 13.20
C ALA A 375 -20.14 -2.24 14.67
N GLY A 376 -18.95 -1.80 15.08
CA GLY A 376 -18.70 -1.28 16.43
C GLY A 376 -19.10 0.18 16.63
N ALA A 377 -19.83 0.82 15.71
CA ALA A 377 -20.18 2.25 15.74
C ALA A 377 -19.00 3.17 16.11
N PRO A 378 -17.88 3.12 15.39
CA PRO A 378 -16.74 3.99 15.64
C PRO A 378 -17.05 5.43 15.23
N ALA A 379 -16.43 6.40 15.88
CA ALA A 379 -16.50 7.81 15.48
C ALA A 379 -15.69 8.06 14.17
N LEU A 380 -14.68 7.25 13.91
CA LEU A 380 -13.87 7.28 12.69
C LEU A 380 -13.18 5.95 12.43
N ILE A 381 -12.69 5.79 11.20
CA ILE A 381 -11.87 4.66 10.75
C ILE A 381 -10.44 5.16 10.57
N ALA A 382 -9.47 4.50 11.19
CA ALA A 382 -8.04 4.73 10.97
C ALA A 382 -7.46 3.70 10.01
N THR A 383 -6.52 4.09 9.15
CA THR A 383 -5.81 3.15 8.26
C THR A 383 -4.35 3.59 8.04
N ALA A 384 -3.51 2.74 7.48
CA ALA A 384 -2.08 2.98 7.25
C ALA A 384 -1.72 3.01 5.74
N ASN A 385 -2.68 3.31 4.87
CA ASN A 385 -2.42 3.36 3.43
C ASN A 385 -3.38 4.29 2.70
N ILE A 386 -2.85 5.23 1.93
CA ILE A 386 -3.62 6.25 1.20
C ILE A 386 -4.67 5.65 0.25
N GLY A 387 -4.34 4.55 -0.43
CA GLY A 387 -5.29 3.87 -1.32
C GLY A 387 -6.51 3.34 -0.55
N CYS A 388 -6.29 2.70 0.60
CA CYS A 388 -7.37 2.22 1.47
C CYS A 388 -8.17 3.39 2.04
N GLN A 389 -7.49 4.47 2.47
CA GLN A 389 -8.13 5.67 3.01
C GLN A 389 -9.12 6.30 2.01
N ALA A 390 -8.66 6.56 0.79
CA ALA A 390 -9.49 7.16 -0.26
C ALA A 390 -10.64 6.22 -0.68
N HIS A 391 -10.37 4.92 -0.78
CA HIS A 391 -11.35 3.94 -1.21
C HIS A 391 -12.45 3.71 -0.18
N LEU A 392 -12.10 3.52 1.09
CA LEU A 392 -13.08 3.37 2.17
C LEU A 392 -13.91 4.65 2.35
N GLN A 393 -13.29 5.83 2.28
CA GLN A 393 -14.02 7.11 2.37
C GLN A 393 -15.04 7.30 1.23
N SER A 394 -14.80 6.71 0.06
CA SER A 394 -15.75 6.81 -1.06
C SER A 394 -17.02 5.98 -0.88
N GLY A 395 -17.10 5.11 0.12
CA GLY A 395 -18.21 4.18 0.32
C GLY A 395 -19.05 4.45 1.56
N GLY A 396 -18.72 5.46 2.39
CA GLY A 396 -19.47 5.73 3.61
C GLY A 396 -19.19 7.12 4.20
N ASP A 397 -20.02 7.52 5.16
CA ASP A 397 -19.96 8.83 5.80
C ASP A 397 -19.01 8.86 7.00
N THR A 398 -18.69 7.70 7.58
CA THR A 398 -17.72 7.62 8.69
C THR A 398 -16.35 8.13 8.21
N PRO A 399 -15.77 9.15 8.88
CA PRO A 399 -14.48 9.70 8.47
C PRO A 399 -13.39 8.64 8.46
N VAL A 400 -12.56 8.61 7.38
CA VAL A 400 -11.41 7.71 7.26
C VAL A 400 -10.14 8.54 7.29
N VAL A 401 -9.27 8.34 8.28
CA VAL A 401 -8.05 9.11 8.49
C VAL A 401 -6.81 8.20 8.45
N HIS A 402 -5.63 8.78 8.26
CA HIS A 402 -4.40 8.03 8.49
C HIS A 402 -4.14 7.97 10.01
N TRP A 403 -3.76 6.80 10.51
CA TRP A 403 -3.55 6.59 11.94
C TRP A 403 -2.51 7.53 12.57
N ILE A 404 -1.48 7.93 11.80
CA ILE A 404 -0.44 8.86 12.27
C ILE A 404 -0.99 10.27 12.56
N GLU A 405 -2.07 10.67 11.87
CA GLU A 405 -2.74 11.93 12.12
C GLU A 405 -3.39 11.95 13.51
N LEU A 406 -3.82 10.79 14.02
CA LEU A 406 -4.36 10.66 15.37
C LEU A 406 -3.28 10.75 16.45
N ILE A 407 -2.09 10.21 16.17
CA ILE A 407 -0.94 10.36 17.07
C ILE A 407 -0.49 11.82 17.14
N ASP A 408 -0.39 12.48 15.98
CA ASP A 408 -0.04 13.90 15.89
C ASP A 408 -1.07 14.78 16.66
N GLU A 409 -2.36 14.54 16.45
CA GLU A 409 -3.44 15.21 17.19
C GLU A 409 -3.36 14.96 18.71
N ALA A 410 -3.00 13.74 19.10
CA ALA A 410 -2.85 13.40 20.52
C ALA A 410 -1.65 14.10 21.17
N LEU A 411 -0.57 14.31 20.43
CA LEU A 411 0.63 15.04 20.90
C LEU A 411 0.43 16.57 20.92
N ALA A 412 -0.51 17.10 20.14
CA ALA A 412 -0.79 18.53 20.15
C ALA A 412 -1.26 19.00 21.54
N PRO A 413 -0.80 20.16 22.06
CA PRO A 413 -1.31 20.70 23.32
C PRO A 413 -2.82 20.82 23.29
N ALA A 414 -3.49 20.53 24.40
CA ALA A 414 -4.93 20.74 24.52
C ALA A 414 -5.24 22.20 24.17
N MET A 415 -5.87 22.45 23.02
CA MET A 415 -6.37 23.79 22.72
C MET A 415 -7.40 24.13 23.80
N ASN A 416 -7.08 25.13 24.62
CA ASN A 416 -8.03 25.70 25.58
C ASN A 416 -9.32 26.07 24.83
N THR A 417 -10.36 25.27 25.00
CA THR A 417 -11.70 25.57 24.53
C THR A 417 -12.32 26.68 25.39
N THR A 418 -11.63 27.81 25.52
CA THR A 418 -12.18 29.07 26.00
C THR A 418 -12.22 30.05 24.83
N ARG A 419 -12.97 29.71 23.76
CA ARG A 419 -13.59 30.76 22.96
C ARG A 419 -14.94 31.07 23.60
N SER A 420 -14.91 32.06 24.47
CA SER A 420 -15.97 32.85 25.00
C SER A 420 -17.12 32.98 23.98
N LYS A 421 -18.32 32.67 24.47
CA LYS A 421 -19.56 33.24 23.98
C LYS A 421 -19.48 34.75 24.25
N THR A 422 -19.30 35.53 23.21
CA THR A 422 -19.76 36.93 23.12
C THR A 422 -20.37 37.13 21.75
#